data_00e7fb575ceea14d57abec815e968dce
#
_entry.id   00e7fb575ceea14d57abec815e968dce
#
_cell.length_a   1.000
_cell.length_b   1.000
_cell.length_c   1.000
_cell.angle_alpha   90.00
_cell.angle_beta   90.00
_cell.angle_gamma   90.00
#
_symmetry.space_group_name_H-M   'P 1'
#
loop_
_entity.id
_entity.type
_entity.pdbx_description
1 polymer ?
#
loop_
_entity_poly.entity_id
_entity_poly.type
_entity_poly.pdbx_seq_one_letter_code
_entity_poly.pdbx_strand_id
1 'polypeptide(L)'
;MRWLLLLLLLAACRAQGLPEPYATLERGGKEALRQVALEAQGYAGLLAGWLLVGEEDLPLAERAEYAWRYALFLEEVRAFEPGWEAEAAWRVAAPLLEAAEDARAFSAWARLLPEEEAVQALLRLGQGERLWEALFRGRAYEPLLKALPEGERPDLRAQALYRLGRYEEALPHYRAWAEADPRGYLGLGYALWRLGRREEALQAFARYDHPESRLAQGRLLEGMGRVEEALARYLASTPEGLWRATALLERLGRKEEALGVYLRLAQGESPYADDAALRAYLLAGELGNGEARQEAYARLEGGLGLLVGKRPSPPPQALEAPPAPLTPLVEALVRAGKAAWARGEVRYALWRRPKDWPALVPL
;
A
#
# COMPACT_ATOMS: atom_id res chain seq x y z
N MET A 1 -40.83 21.95 38.08
CA MET A 1 -39.67 22.80 37.79
C MET A 1 -38.43 22.03 37.29
N ARG A 2 -38.01 20.93 37.90
CA ARG A 2 -36.82 20.15 37.45
C ARG A 2 -36.93 19.61 36.03
N TRP A 3 -38.11 19.16 35.61
CA TRP A 3 -38.35 18.63 34.26
C TRP A 3 -38.36 19.69 33.17
N LEU A 4 -38.82 20.91 33.50
CA LEU A 4 -38.79 22.06 32.58
C LEU A 4 -37.35 22.53 32.34
N LEU A 5 -36.50 22.51 33.38
CA LEU A 5 -35.08 22.82 33.27
C LEU A 5 -34.32 21.75 32.44
N LEU A 6 -34.70 20.47 32.58
CA LEU A 6 -34.12 19.39 31.76
C LEU A 6 -34.53 19.49 30.28
N LEU A 7 -35.80 19.85 30.03
CA LEU A 7 -36.32 20.11 28.68
C LEU A 7 -35.71 21.36 28.05
N LEU A 8 -35.48 22.42 28.85
CA LEU A 8 -34.77 23.63 28.40
C LEU A 8 -33.29 23.37 28.17
N LEU A 9 -32.62 22.53 28.98
CA LEU A 9 -31.26 22.10 28.76
C LEU A 9 -31.15 21.19 27.54
N LEU A 10 -32.10 20.25 27.32
CA LEU A 10 -32.18 19.43 26.12
C LEU A 10 -32.52 20.25 24.85
N ALA A 11 -33.35 21.28 24.97
CA ALA A 11 -33.64 22.23 23.89
C ALA A 11 -32.44 23.14 23.60
N ALA A 12 -31.72 23.58 24.62
CA ALA A 12 -30.48 24.36 24.47
C ALA A 12 -29.33 23.52 23.87
N CYS A 13 -29.29 22.22 24.20
CA CYS A 13 -28.36 21.29 23.54
C CYS A 13 -28.73 20.99 22.08
N ARG A 14 -30.01 21.15 21.69
CA ARG A 14 -30.45 21.06 20.28
C ARG A 14 -30.27 22.34 19.49
N ALA A 15 -30.00 23.47 20.14
CA ALA A 15 -29.91 24.80 19.51
C ALA A 15 -28.47 25.26 19.20
N GLN A 16 -27.46 24.44 19.42
CA GLN A 16 -26.12 24.71 18.86
C GLN A 16 -26.16 24.32 17.39
N GLY A 17 -26.34 25.31 16.52
CA GLY A 17 -26.24 25.12 15.06
C GLY A 17 -24.89 24.54 14.68
N LEU A 18 -24.79 24.01 13.47
CA LEU A 18 -23.52 23.54 12.93
C LEU A 18 -22.46 24.65 13.05
N PRO A 19 -21.24 24.34 13.46
CA PRO A 19 -20.14 25.30 13.44
C PRO A 19 -19.83 25.74 12.00
N GLU A 20 -19.38 26.97 11.83
CA GLU A 20 -18.84 27.41 10.53
C GLU A 20 -17.52 26.71 10.27
N PRO A 21 -17.19 26.33 9.01
CA PRO A 21 -17.98 26.61 7.78
C PRO A 21 -19.08 25.57 7.45
N TYR A 22 -19.35 24.60 8.31
CA TYR A 22 -20.31 23.52 8.06
C TYR A 22 -21.79 23.99 8.04
N ALA A 23 -22.11 25.07 8.76
CA ALA A 23 -23.43 25.68 8.67
C ALA A 23 -23.69 26.21 7.26
N THR A 24 -22.69 26.79 6.63
CA THR A 24 -22.74 27.25 5.24
C THR A 24 -22.84 26.06 4.24
N LEU A 25 -22.16 24.93 4.48
CA LEU A 25 -22.31 23.74 3.65
C LEU A 25 -23.74 23.19 3.62
N GLU A 26 -24.48 23.29 4.73
CA GLU A 26 -25.87 22.82 4.83
C GLU A 26 -26.90 23.77 4.26
N ARG A 27 -26.68 25.08 4.37
CA ARG A 27 -27.67 26.09 4.09
C ARG A 27 -27.26 27.14 3.06
N GLY A 28 -25.97 27.19 2.75
CA GLY A 28 -25.43 28.21 1.83
C GLY A 28 -25.82 27.93 0.38
N GLY A 29 -26.04 29.01 -0.36
CA GLY A 29 -26.17 28.94 -1.80
C GLY A 29 -24.79 28.76 -2.47
N LYS A 30 -24.79 28.62 -3.78
CA LYS A 30 -23.61 28.33 -4.61
C LYS A 30 -22.44 29.29 -4.36
N GLU A 31 -22.67 30.59 -4.29
CA GLU A 31 -21.59 31.56 -4.02
C GLU A 31 -20.97 31.40 -2.63
N ALA A 32 -21.78 31.07 -1.64
CA ALA A 32 -21.32 30.82 -0.29
C ALA A 32 -20.50 29.52 -0.23
N LEU A 33 -20.92 28.46 -0.94
CA LEU A 33 -20.13 27.21 -1.09
C LEU A 33 -18.81 27.48 -1.79
N ARG A 34 -18.81 28.31 -2.85
CA ARG A 34 -17.61 28.69 -3.58
C ARG A 34 -16.61 29.44 -2.69
N GLN A 35 -17.08 30.34 -1.87
CA GLN A 35 -16.26 31.03 -0.88
C GLN A 35 -15.64 30.03 0.12
N VAL A 36 -16.43 29.11 0.66
CA VAL A 36 -15.92 28.05 1.55
C VAL A 36 -14.88 27.17 0.84
N ALA A 37 -15.09 26.79 -0.42
CA ALA A 37 -14.15 25.99 -1.19
C ALA A 37 -12.80 26.67 -1.42
N LEU A 38 -12.80 28.01 -1.53
CA LEU A 38 -11.59 28.81 -1.75
C LEU A 38 -10.87 29.19 -0.45
N GLU A 39 -11.60 29.50 0.61
CA GLU A 39 -11.05 30.11 1.82
C GLU A 39 -10.89 29.12 2.98
N ALA A 40 -11.76 28.11 3.10
CA ALA A 40 -11.71 27.21 4.23
C ALA A 40 -10.52 26.24 4.13
N GLN A 41 -9.72 26.26 5.19
CA GLN A 41 -8.69 25.24 5.40
C GLN A 41 -9.33 24.07 6.16
N GLY A 42 -9.32 22.88 5.58
CA GLY A 42 -9.87 21.70 6.22
C GLY A 42 -10.72 20.86 5.26
N TYR A 43 -11.36 19.85 5.83
CA TYR A 43 -12.25 18.96 5.07
C TYR A 43 -13.46 19.73 4.50
N ALA A 44 -13.95 20.74 5.22
CA ALA A 44 -15.08 21.56 4.76
C ALA A 44 -14.82 22.23 3.41
N GLY A 45 -13.60 22.75 3.18
CA GLY A 45 -13.23 23.34 1.90
C GLY A 45 -13.20 22.34 0.75
N LEU A 46 -12.69 21.12 1.01
CA LEU A 46 -12.72 20.04 0.03
C LEU A 46 -14.15 19.59 -0.30
N LEU A 47 -14.99 19.45 0.72
CA LEU A 47 -16.38 19.03 0.57
C LEU A 47 -17.20 20.10 -0.17
N ALA A 48 -17.01 21.39 0.14
CA ALA A 48 -17.65 22.49 -0.56
C ALA A 48 -17.31 22.47 -2.06
N GLY A 49 -16.02 22.32 -2.40
CA GLY A 49 -15.58 22.17 -3.78
C GLY A 49 -16.22 20.99 -4.47
N TRP A 50 -16.27 19.83 -3.80
CA TRP A 50 -16.89 18.61 -4.35
C TRP A 50 -18.39 18.81 -4.66
N LEU A 51 -19.12 19.49 -3.77
CA LEU A 51 -20.54 19.80 -4.00
C LEU A 51 -20.77 20.70 -5.23
N LEU A 52 -19.77 21.51 -5.60
CA LEU A 52 -19.83 22.42 -6.74
C LEU A 52 -19.40 21.77 -8.07
N VAL A 53 -18.85 20.55 -8.06
CA VAL A 53 -18.37 19.88 -9.29
C VAL A 53 -19.47 19.74 -10.35
N GLY A 54 -20.71 19.52 -9.93
CA GLY A 54 -21.88 19.38 -10.80
C GLY A 54 -22.45 20.70 -11.36
N GLU A 55 -21.99 21.86 -10.90
CA GLU A 55 -22.53 23.17 -11.30
C GLU A 55 -21.98 23.60 -12.67
N GLU A 56 -22.75 23.37 -13.74
CA GLU A 56 -22.31 23.56 -15.12
C GLU A 56 -21.98 25.02 -15.51
N ASP A 57 -22.51 25.99 -14.78
CA ASP A 57 -22.21 27.42 -14.99
C ASP A 57 -20.90 27.89 -14.34
N LEU A 58 -20.23 27.03 -13.56
CA LEU A 58 -18.87 27.30 -13.09
C LEU A 58 -17.83 26.97 -14.18
N PRO A 59 -16.71 27.72 -14.19
CA PRO A 59 -15.62 27.45 -15.11
C PRO A 59 -15.17 25.99 -15.03
N LEU A 60 -14.98 25.34 -16.17
CA LEU A 60 -14.59 23.94 -16.25
C LEU A 60 -13.28 23.64 -15.48
N ALA A 61 -12.29 24.53 -15.59
CA ALA A 61 -11.01 24.40 -14.87
C ALA A 61 -11.19 24.45 -13.34
N GLU A 62 -12.14 25.24 -12.85
CA GLU A 62 -12.45 25.32 -11.40
C GLU A 62 -13.11 24.02 -10.92
N ARG A 63 -14.06 23.49 -11.67
CA ARG A 63 -14.72 22.21 -11.39
C ARG A 63 -13.71 21.04 -11.41
N ALA A 64 -12.80 21.04 -12.39
CA ALA A 64 -11.73 20.06 -12.51
C ALA A 64 -10.77 20.10 -11.30
N GLU A 65 -10.42 21.32 -10.85
CA GLU A 65 -9.60 21.52 -9.66
C GLU A 65 -10.26 20.96 -8.39
N TYR A 66 -11.54 21.26 -8.18
CA TYR A 66 -12.29 20.75 -7.04
C TYR A 66 -12.38 19.22 -7.04
N ALA A 67 -12.67 18.63 -8.19
CA ALA A 67 -12.74 17.19 -8.35
C ALA A 67 -11.38 16.52 -8.09
N TRP A 68 -10.31 17.09 -8.63
CA TRP A 68 -8.94 16.60 -8.41
C TRP A 68 -8.56 16.62 -6.92
N ARG A 69 -8.75 17.74 -6.23
CA ARG A 69 -8.39 17.88 -4.81
C ARG A 69 -9.14 16.89 -3.93
N TYR A 70 -10.43 16.69 -4.19
CA TYR A 70 -11.24 15.75 -3.44
C TYR A 70 -10.85 14.29 -3.71
N ALA A 71 -10.64 13.92 -4.97
CA ALA A 71 -10.21 12.58 -5.35
C ALA A 71 -8.82 12.22 -4.75
N LEU A 72 -7.88 13.17 -4.80
CA LEU A 72 -6.55 13.00 -4.21
C LEU A 72 -6.64 12.79 -2.69
N PHE A 73 -7.46 13.58 -2.00
CA PHE A 73 -7.69 13.42 -0.57
C PHE A 73 -8.24 12.03 -0.25
N LEU A 74 -9.26 11.55 -0.97
CA LEU A 74 -9.84 10.23 -0.75
C LEU A 74 -8.84 9.11 -1.02
N GLU A 75 -7.99 9.25 -2.03
CA GLU A 75 -6.94 8.27 -2.33
C GLU A 75 -5.91 8.14 -1.20
N GLU A 76 -5.45 9.28 -0.67
CA GLU A 76 -4.41 9.29 0.35
C GLU A 76 -4.91 8.84 1.73
N VAL A 77 -6.16 9.18 2.08
CA VAL A 77 -6.74 8.72 3.36
C VAL A 77 -7.25 7.28 3.34
N ARG A 78 -7.30 6.64 2.18
CA ARG A 78 -7.70 5.23 2.02
C ARG A 78 -6.86 4.27 2.88
N ALA A 79 -5.61 4.63 3.18
CA ALA A 79 -4.76 3.84 4.06
C ALA A 79 -5.30 3.74 5.51
N PHE A 80 -6.13 4.70 5.94
CA PHE A 80 -6.67 4.77 7.30
C PHE A 80 -8.06 4.14 7.44
N GLU A 81 -8.78 3.98 6.33
CA GLU A 81 -10.10 3.33 6.34
C GLU A 81 -10.45 2.76 4.96
N PRO A 82 -10.46 1.42 4.81
CA PRO A 82 -10.91 0.79 3.58
C PRO A 82 -12.41 1.06 3.37
N GLY A 83 -12.79 1.51 2.19
CA GLY A 83 -14.19 1.77 1.82
C GLY A 83 -14.50 3.21 1.41
N TRP A 84 -13.54 4.12 1.43
CA TRP A 84 -13.69 5.42 0.80
C TRP A 84 -13.48 5.29 -0.72
N GLU A 85 -14.48 5.71 -1.48
CA GLU A 85 -14.55 5.51 -2.93
C GLU A 85 -13.71 6.55 -3.67
N ALA A 86 -12.38 6.53 -3.49
CA ALA A 86 -11.46 7.37 -4.26
C ALA A 86 -11.63 7.15 -5.78
N GLU A 87 -11.92 5.89 -6.18
CA GLU A 87 -12.19 5.53 -7.57
C GLU A 87 -13.38 6.29 -8.14
N ALA A 88 -14.51 6.38 -7.40
CA ALA A 88 -15.68 7.14 -7.85
C ALA A 88 -15.35 8.63 -8.05
N ALA A 89 -14.52 9.21 -7.17
CA ALA A 89 -14.07 10.58 -7.33
C ALA A 89 -13.14 10.76 -8.56
N TRP A 90 -12.25 9.78 -8.83
CA TRP A 90 -11.41 9.79 -10.03
C TRP A 90 -12.22 9.67 -11.32
N ARG A 91 -13.31 8.89 -11.34
CA ARG A 91 -14.23 8.80 -12.49
C ARG A 91 -14.89 10.14 -12.82
N VAL A 92 -15.04 11.03 -11.84
CA VAL A 92 -15.55 12.40 -12.04
C VAL A 92 -14.41 13.35 -12.42
N ALA A 93 -13.26 13.25 -11.75
CA ALA A 93 -12.15 14.17 -11.96
C ALA A 93 -11.45 13.99 -13.32
N ALA A 94 -11.25 12.74 -13.78
CA ALA A 94 -10.46 12.46 -14.97
C ALA A 94 -11.04 13.08 -16.26
N PRO A 95 -12.35 12.90 -16.57
CA PRO A 95 -12.94 13.54 -17.75
C PRO A 95 -13.01 15.07 -17.68
N LEU A 96 -13.19 15.64 -16.48
CA LEU A 96 -13.18 17.10 -16.30
C LEU A 96 -11.78 17.68 -16.56
N LEU A 97 -10.74 17.02 -16.08
CA LEU A 97 -9.35 17.42 -16.35
C LEU A 97 -8.99 17.28 -17.82
N GLU A 98 -9.43 16.21 -18.49
CA GLU A 98 -9.24 16.03 -19.94
C GLU A 98 -9.94 17.14 -20.73
N ALA A 99 -11.20 17.44 -20.41
CA ALA A 99 -11.96 18.49 -21.07
C ALA A 99 -11.40 19.90 -20.80
N ALA A 100 -10.77 20.10 -19.64
CA ALA A 100 -10.07 21.35 -19.29
C ALA A 100 -8.65 21.43 -19.88
N GLU A 101 -8.21 20.46 -20.67
CA GLU A 101 -6.85 20.34 -21.23
C GLU A 101 -5.77 20.38 -20.13
N ASP A 102 -6.08 19.91 -18.92
CA ASP A 102 -5.17 19.92 -17.78
C ASP A 102 -4.16 18.76 -17.88
N ALA A 103 -2.87 19.07 -17.70
CA ALA A 103 -1.79 18.07 -17.76
C ALA A 103 -1.96 16.92 -16.76
N ARG A 104 -2.74 17.09 -15.69
CA ARG A 104 -3.06 16.07 -14.68
C ARG A 104 -4.06 15.02 -15.20
N ALA A 105 -4.75 15.25 -16.30
CA ALA A 105 -5.72 14.32 -16.89
C ALA A 105 -5.11 12.93 -17.10
N PHE A 106 -3.90 12.84 -17.65
CA PHE A 106 -3.19 11.58 -17.82
C PHE A 106 -3.03 10.83 -16.49
N SER A 107 -2.63 11.54 -15.43
CA SER A 107 -2.44 10.94 -14.10
C SER A 107 -3.76 10.50 -13.46
N ALA A 108 -4.85 11.22 -13.69
CA ALA A 108 -6.18 10.88 -13.20
C ALA A 108 -6.70 9.61 -13.90
N TRP A 109 -6.63 9.53 -15.21
CA TRP A 109 -7.02 8.35 -15.98
C TRP A 109 -6.18 7.11 -15.64
N ALA A 110 -4.89 7.28 -15.39
CA ALA A 110 -4.01 6.18 -15.01
C ALA A 110 -4.43 5.47 -13.70
N ARG A 111 -5.16 6.15 -12.81
CA ARG A 111 -5.70 5.59 -11.57
C ARG A 111 -6.92 4.70 -11.78
N LEU A 112 -7.58 4.84 -12.91
CA LEU A 112 -8.76 4.06 -13.29
C LEU A 112 -8.43 2.82 -14.13
N LEU A 113 -7.17 2.60 -14.44
CA LEU A 113 -6.75 1.37 -15.13
C LEU A 113 -7.09 0.13 -14.27
N PRO A 114 -7.48 -1.00 -14.88
CA PRO A 114 -7.41 -1.30 -16.32
C PRO A 114 -8.72 -1.03 -17.11
N GLU A 115 -9.61 -0.16 -16.66
CA GLU A 115 -10.87 0.10 -17.35
C GLU A 115 -10.67 0.54 -18.81
N GLU A 116 -11.55 0.09 -19.68
CA GLU A 116 -11.43 0.32 -21.13
C GLU A 116 -11.44 1.81 -21.47
N GLU A 117 -12.32 2.58 -20.83
CA GLU A 117 -12.41 4.04 -21.05
C GLU A 117 -11.12 4.74 -20.66
N ALA A 118 -10.51 4.36 -19.52
CA ALA A 118 -9.24 4.90 -19.08
C ALA A 118 -8.09 4.54 -20.02
N VAL A 119 -8.08 3.31 -20.55
CA VAL A 119 -7.10 2.88 -21.56
C VAL A 119 -7.22 3.75 -22.81
N GLN A 120 -8.42 3.97 -23.33
CA GLN A 120 -8.64 4.80 -24.51
C GLN A 120 -8.23 6.26 -24.27
N ALA A 121 -8.54 6.81 -23.11
CA ALA A 121 -8.12 8.15 -22.72
C ALA A 121 -6.59 8.26 -22.66
N LEU A 122 -5.91 7.30 -22.04
CA LEU A 122 -4.44 7.29 -21.97
C LEU A 122 -3.78 7.15 -23.33
N LEU A 123 -4.35 6.36 -24.25
CA LEU A 123 -3.87 6.24 -25.63
C LEU A 123 -4.00 7.56 -26.40
N ARG A 124 -5.00 8.40 -26.09
CA ARG A 124 -5.14 9.74 -26.67
C ARG A 124 -4.16 10.75 -26.08
N LEU A 125 -3.98 10.71 -24.75
CA LEU A 125 -3.26 11.73 -23.96
C LEU A 125 -1.77 11.48 -23.85
N GLY A 126 -1.30 10.24 -24.04
CA GLY A 126 0.08 9.85 -23.79
C GLY A 126 0.73 9.12 -24.94
N GLN A 127 2.06 9.26 -25.04
CA GLN A 127 2.90 8.54 -25.99
C GLN A 127 4.19 8.07 -25.33
N GLY A 128 4.84 7.08 -25.93
CA GLY A 128 6.14 6.59 -25.52
C GLY A 128 6.17 6.00 -24.10
N GLU A 129 7.29 6.15 -23.46
CA GLU A 129 7.62 5.48 -22.20
C GLU A 129 6.63 5.75 -21.06
N ARG A 130 6.18 7.00 -20.94
CA ARG A 130 5.19 7.39 -19.90
C ARG A 130 3.88 6.62 -20.05
N LEU A 131 3.40 6.42 -21.27
CA LEU A 131 2.20 5.64 -21.56
C LEU A 131 2.43 4.16 -21.22
N TRP A 132 3.54 3.58 -21.70
CA TRP A 132 3.84 2.16 -21.49
C TRP A 132 3.96 1.80 -20.00
N GLU A 133 4.64 2.65 -19.23
CA GLU A 133 4.74 2.45 -17.78
C GLU A 133 3.39 2.59 -17.07
N ALA A 134 2.54 3.54 -17.47
CA ALA A 134 1.21 3.69 -16.89
C ALA A 134 0.35 2.45 -17.15
N LEU A 135 0.30 1.98 -18.41
CA LEU A 135 -0.42 0.78 -18.79
C LEU A 135 0.11 -0.47 -18.04
N PHE A 136 1.42 -0.59 -17.87
CA PHE A 136 2.03 -1.68 -17.13
C PHE A 136 1.65 -1.66 -15.64
N ARG A 137 1.81 -0.53 -14.97
CA ARG A 137 1.45 -0.35 -13.56
C ARG A 137 -0.04 -0.58 -13.32
N GLY A 138 -0.88 -0.11 -14.24
CA GLY A 138 -2.33 -0.31 -14.22
C GLY A 138 -2.78 -1.70 -14.67
N ARG A 139 -1.85 -2.63 -14.94
CA ARG A 139 -2.13 -4.02 -15.37
C ARG A 139 -2.89 -4.14 -16.69
N ALA A 140 -2.91 -3.11 -17.51
CA ALA A 140 -3.50 -3.11 -18.85
C ALA A 140 -2.51 -3.72 -19.87
N TYR A 141 -2.19 -5.01 -19.71
CA TYR A 141 -1.09 -5.66 -20.42
C TYR A 141 -1.35 -5.84 -21.92
N GLU A 142 -2.57 -6.21 -22.33
CA GLU A 142 -2.89 -6.32 -23.76
C GLU A 142 -2.82 -4.97 -24.50
N PRO A 143 -3.40 -3.86 -23.98
CA PRO A 143 -3.18 -2.53 -24.53
C PRO A 143 -1.71 -2.13 -24.58
N LEU A 144 -0.94 -2.46 -23.53
CA LEU A 144 0.50 -2.20 -23.51
C LEU A 144 1.22 -2.89 -24.67
N LEU A 145 0.95 -4.19 -24.87
CA LEU A 145 1.59 -4.97 -25.94
C LEU A 145 1.28 -4.42 -27.33
N LYS A 146 0.08 -3.84 -27.52
CA LYS A 146 -0.32 -3.17 -28.77
C LYS A 146 0.35 -1.81 -28.94
N ALA A 147 0.57 -1.08 -27.84
CA ALA A 147 1.18 0.26 -27.86
C ALA A 147 2.71 0.24 -27.93
N LEU A 148 3.34 -0.88 -27.54
CA LEU A 148 4.80 -1.05 -27.58
C LEU A 148 5.26 -1.34 -29.02
N PRO A 149 6.16 -0.54 -29.62
CA PRO A 149 6.80 -0.90 -30.86
C PRO A 149 7.61 -2.20 -30.74
N GLU A 150 7.81 -2.88 -31.85
CA GLU A 150 8.62 -4.10 -31.85
C GLU A 150 10.09 -3.78 -31.51
N GLY A 151 10.68 -4.58 -30.63
CA GLY A 151 12.06 -4.38 -30.14
C GLY A 151 12.21 -3.36 -29.00
N GLU A 152 11.24 -2.52 -28.77
CA GLU A 152 11.26 -1.57 -27.66
C GLU A 152 10.88 -2.22 -26.33
N ARG A 153 11.53 -1.77 -25.24
CA ARG A 153 11.25 -2.17 -23.86
C ARG A 153 11.02 -3.68 -23.70
N PRO A 154 12.01 -4.53 -24.04
CA PRO A 154 11.87 -5.99 -23.92
C PRO A 154 11.54 -6.42 -22.48
N ASP A 155 11.94 -5.65 -21.49
CA ASP A 155 11.60 -5.83 -20.07
C ASP A 155 10.10 -5.73 -19.81
N LEU A 156 9.44 -4.68 -20.28
CA LEU A 156 7.99 -4.49 -20.12
C LEU A 156 7.20 -5.53 -20.94
N ARG A 157 7.63 -5.79 -22.16
CA ARG A 157 6.99 -6.77 -23.04
C ARG A 157 7.05 -8.17 -22.45
N ALA A 158 8.23 -8.62 -22.01
CA ALA A 158 8.42 -9.92 -21.35
C ALA A 158 7.55 -10.07 -20.11
N GLN A 159 7.55 -9.05 -19.24
CA GLN A 159 6.78 -9.09 -18.01
C GLN A 159 5.27 -9.06 -18.29
N ALA A 160 4.78 -8.26 -19.25
CA ALA A 160 3.38 -8.23 -19.64
C ALA A 160 2.92 -9.60 -20.17
N LEU A 161 3.67 -10.21 -21.08
CA LEU A 161 3.39 -11.56 -21.59
C LEU A 161 3.38 -12.61 -20.47
N TYR A 162 4.32 -12.52 -19.54
CA TYR A 162 4.35 -13.40 -18.37
C TYR A 162 3.10 -13.24 -17.49
N ARG A 163 2.65 -12.01 -17.24
CA ARG A 163 1.43 -11.73 -16.45
C ARG A 163 0.15 -12.21 -17.14
N LEU A 164 0.15 -12.25 -18.47
CA LEU A 164 -0.94 -12.82 -19.28
C LEU A 164 -0.88 -14.36 -19.38
N GLY A 165 0.13 -15.00 -18.81
CA GLY A 165 0.33 -16.46 -18.91
C GLY A 165 0.92 -16.93 -20.24
N ARG A 166 1.32 -16.01 -21.12
CA ARG A 166 1.90 -16.27 -22.46
C ARG A 166 3.41 -16.51 -22.34
N TYR A 167 3.77 -17.55 -21.56
CA TYR A 167 5.16 -17.79 -21.12
C TYR A 167 6.12 -18.08 -22.29
N GLU A 168 5.71 -18.88 -23.27
CA GLU A 168 6.55 -19.20 -24.45
C GLU A 168 6.88 -17.90 -25.24
N GLU A 169 5.90 -17.04 -25.43
CA GLU A 169 6.09 -15.77 -26.14
C GLU A 169 6.96 -14.80 -25.34
N ALA A 170 6.97 -14.89 -24.00
CA ALA A 170 7.82 -14.07 -23.14
C ALA A 170 9.32 -14.40 -23.24
N LEU A 171 9.68 -15.67 -23.58
CA LEU A 171 11.07 -16.13 -23.54
C LEU A 171 12.03 -15.31 -24.41
N PRO A 172 11.75 -15.01 -25.70
CA PRO A 172 12.67 -14.21 -26.53
C PRO A 172 12.88 -12.81 -25.95
N HIS A 173 11.84 -12.19 -25.39
CA HIS A 173 11.94 -10.87 -24.79
C HIS A 173 12.71 -10.86 -23.47
N TYR A 174 12.55 -11.90 -22.63
CA TYR A 174 13.41 -12.08 -21.45
C TYR A 174 14.87 -12.28 -21.82
N ARG A 175 15.18 -13.01 -22.90
CA ARG A 175 16.57 -13.16 -23.40
C ARG A 175 17.14 -11.82 -23.85
N ALA A 176 16.38 -11.07 -24.68
CA ALA A 176 16.81 -9.75 -25.12
C ALA A 176 17.02 -8.78 -23.93
N TRP A 177 16.14 -8.82 -22.91
CA TRP A 177 16.37 -8.06 -21.70
C TRP A 177 17.62 -8.50 -20.95
N ALA A 178 17.85 -9.82 -20.81
CA ALA A 178 19.00 -10.39 -20.09
C ALA A 178 20.35 -10.06 -20.75
N GLU A 179 20.39 -9.79 -22.04
CA GLU A 179 21.59 -9.31 -22.74
C GLU A 179 21.99 -7.89 -22.29
N ALA A 180 21.01 -7.04 -22.00
CA ALA A 180 21.23 -5.67 -21.53
C ALA A 180 21.31 -5.56 -20.01
N ASP A 181 20.57 -6.39 -19.27
CA ASP A 181 20.45 -6.37 -17.82
C ASP A 181 20.30 -7.79 -17.26
N PRO A 182 21.24 -8.26 -16.43
CA PRO A 182 21.21 -9.61 -15.83
C PRO A 182 19.91 -9.94 -15.07
N ARG A 183 19.15 -8.95 -14.61
CA ARG A 183 17.82 -9.13 -14.00
C ARG A 183 16.84 -9.87 -14.91
N GLY A 184 17.02 -9.76 -16.23
CA GLY A 184 16.24 -10.49 -17.22
C GLY A 184 16.33 -12.02 -17.06
N TYR A 185 17.48 -12.54 -16.57
CA TYR A 185 17.63 -13.97 -16.28
C TYR A 185 16.71 -14.47 -15.16
N LEU A 186 16.39 -13.63 -14.18
CA LEU A 186 15.42 -13.97 -13.14
C LEU A 186 14.03 -14.20 -13.74
N GLY A 187 13.57 -13.28 -14.59
CA GLY A 187 12.29 -13.42 -15.30
C GLY A 187 12.29 -14.61 -16.27
N LEU A 188 13.37 -14.80 -17.02
CA LEU A 188 13.56 -15.96 -17.89
C LEU A 188 13.43 -17.28 -17.13
N GLY A 189 14.10 -17.38 -15.98
CA GLY A 189 14.02 -18.55 -15.12
C GLY A 189 12.60 -18.84 -14.64
N TYR A 190 11.87 -17.83 -14.21
CA TYR A 190 10.46 -17.99 -13.82
C TYR A 190 9.57 -18.42 -15.00
N ALA A 191 9.74 -17.85 -16.19
CA ALA A 191 8.98 -18.24 -17.37
C ALA A 191 9.24 -19.72 -17.75
N LEU A 192 10.50 -20.13 -17.77
CA LEU A 192 10.90 -21.53 -18.01
C LEU A 192 10.34 -22.47 -16.93
N TRP A 193 10.36 -22.05 -15.66
CA TRP A 193 9.76 -22.85 -14.58
C TRP A 193 8.25 -23.03 -14.77
N ARG A 194 7.53 -21.97 -15.15
CA ARG A 194 6.07 -22.06 -15.46
C ARG A 194 5.78 -23.00 -16.62
N LEU A 195 6.70 -23.13 -17.57
CA LEU A 195 6.63 -24.08 -18.68
C LEU A 195 7.06 -25.51 -18.33
N GLY A 196 7.47 -25.76 -17.08
CA GLY A 196 7.98 -27.06 -16.64
C GLY A 196 9.41 -27.38 -17.07
N ARG A 197 10.13 -26.45 -17.70
CA ARG A 197 11.51 -26.59 -18.20
C ARG A 197 12.49 -26.33 -17.05
N ARG A 198 12.49 -27.25 -16.05
CA ARG A 198 13.12 -27.03 -14.73
C ARG A 198 14.62 -26.85 -14.78
N GLU A 199 15.35 -27.68 -15.54
CA GLU A 199 16.81 -27.61 -15.68
C GLU A 199 17.24 -26.30 -16.36
N GLU A 200 16.53 -25.88 -17.40
CA GLU A 200 16.79 -24.61 -18.09
C GLU A 200 16.49 -23.43 -17.18
N ALA A 201 15.44 -23.52 -16.34
CA ALA A 201 15.14 -22.50 -15.34
C ALA A 201 16.28 -22.37 -14.32
N LEU A 202 16.85 -23.49 -13.83
CA LEU A 202 18.02 -23.47 -12.94
C LEU A 202 19.22 -22.79 -13.59
N GLN A 203 19.47 -23.09 -14.87
CA GLN A 203 20.57 -22.49 -15.63
C GLN A 203 20.35 -20.96 -15.80
N ALA A 204 19.12 -20.55 -16.10
CA ALA A 204 18.78 -19.13 -16.21
C ALA A 204 18.98 -18.41 -14.87
N PHE A 205 18.44 -18.93 -13.78
CA PHE A 205 18.65 -18.37 -12.45
C PHE A 205 20.12 -18.27 -12.06
N ALA A 206 20.95 -19.26 -12.42
CA ALA A 206 22.37 -19.28 -12.09
C ALA A 206 23.18 -18.17 -12.79
N ARG A 207 22.66 -17.59 -13.89
CA ARG A 207 23.31 -16.47 -14.60
C ARG A 207 23.13 -15.12 -13.91
N TYR A 208 22.21 -15.01 -12.97
CA TYR A 208 22.01 -13.81 -12.16
C TYR A 208 22.35 -14.10 -10.70
N ASP A 209 23.60 -13.82 -10.30
CA ASP A 209 24.09 -14.06 -8.94
C ASP A 209 23.53 -13.03 -7.94
N HIS A 210 22.29 -13.24 -7.55
CA HIS A 210 21.54 -12.35 -6.64
C HIS A 210 20.77 -13.18 -5.60
N PRO A 211 20.55 -12.67 -4.36
CA PRO A 211 19.80 -13.40 -3.33
C PRO A 211 18.42 -13.89 -3.75
N GLU A 212 17.67 -13.10 -4.53
CA GLU A 212 16.36 -13.52 -5.07
C GLU A 212 16.47 -14.69 -6.05
N SER A 213 17.51 -14.70 -6.88
CA SER A 213 17.75 -15.79 -7.81
C SER A 213 18.12 -17.08 -7.07
N ARG A 214 18.93 -16.99 -6.02
CA ARG A 214 19.24 -18.13 -5.15
C ARG A 214 17.99 -18.64 -4.43
N LEU A 215 17.11 -17.77 -3.98
CA LEU A 215 15.80 -18.15 -3.44
C LEU A 215 14.97 -18.93 -4.47
N ALA A 216 14.88 -18.44 -5.71
CA ALA A 216 14.16 -19.11 -6.79
C ALA A 216 14.75 -20.48 -7.12
N GLN A 217 16.12 -20.59 -7.18
CA GLN A 217 16.81 -21.87 -7.32
C GLN A 217 16.47 -22.84 -6.19
N GLY A 218 16.52 -22.36 -4.94
CA GLY A 218 16.17 -23.17 -3.76
C GLY A 218 14.76 -23.75 -3.85
N ARG A 219 13.78 -22.92 -4.18
CA ARG A 219 12.39 -23.36 -4.36
C ARG A 219 12.23 -24.40 -5.48
N LEU A 220 12.92 -24.20 -6.59
CA LEU A 220 12.86 -25.12 -7.72
C LEU A 220 13.52 -26.46 -7.38
N LEU A 221 14.70 -26.44 -6.74
CA LEU A 221 15.42 -27.61 -6.29
C LEU A 221 14.65 -28.43 -5.24
N GLU A 222 14.00 -27.71 -4.28
CA GLU A 222 13.12 -28.35 -3.29
C GLU A 222 11.96 -29.07 -3.99
N GLY A 223 11.31 -28.42 -4.97
CA GLY A 223 10.25 -29.03 -5.79
C GLY A 223 10.71 -30.19 -6.68
N MET A 224 12.03 -30.34 -6.92
CA MET A 224 12.65 -31.46 -7.61
C MET A 224 13.13 -32.55 -6.64
N GLY A 225 12.98 -32.38 -5.34
CA GLY A 225 13.47 -33.30 -4.31
C GLY A 225 14.98 -33.22 -4.07
N ARG A 226 15.69 -32.24 -4.64
CA ARG A 226 17.15 -32.02 -4.48
C ARG A 226 17.42 -31.23 -3.21
N VAL A 227 17.12 -31.85 -2.05
CA VAL A 227 16.96 -31.15 -0.74
C VAL A 227 18.25 -30.48 -0.27
N GLU A 228 19.41 -31.13 -0.37
CA GLU A 228 20.70 -30.56 0.08
C GLU A 228 21.12 -29.37 -0.78
N GLU A 229 20.88 -29.45 -2.08
CA GLU A 229 21.16 -28.34 -2.98
C GLU A 229 20.19 -27.16 -2.74
N ALA A 230 18.92 -27.46 -2.49
CA ALA A 230 17.94 -26.44 -2.10
C ALA A 230 18.35 -25.70 -0.83
N LEU A 231 18.78 -26.46 0.19
CA LEU A 231 19.27 -25.92 1.45
C LEU A 231 20.46 -24.98 1.25
N ALA A 232 21.45 -25.41 0.45
CA ALA A 232 22.63 -24.58 0.15
C ALA A 232 22.22 -23.24 -0.52
N ARG A 233 21.24 -23.27 -1.42
CA ARG A 233 20.73 -22.04 -2.09
C ARG A 233 19.96 -21.15 -1.13
N TYR A 234 19.09 -21.71 -0.29
CA TYR A 234 18.34 -20.97 0.70
C TYR A 234 19.23 -20.26 1.72
N LEU A 235 20.26 -20.94 2.23
CA LEU A 235 21.20 -20.37 3.21
C LEU A 235 22.00 -19.16 2.67
N ALA A 236 22.15 -19.06 1.36
CA ALA A 236 22.85 -17.98 0.68
C ALA A 236 21.91 -16.96 0.03
N SER A 237 20.62 -16.95 0.38
CA SER A 237 19.60 -16.15 -0.27
C SER A 237 19.01 -15.04 0.63
N THR A 238 17.79 -14.63 0.38
CA THR A 238 17.02 -13.61 1.11
C THR A 238 16.60 -14.10 2.51
N PRO A 239 16.11 -13.22 3.40
CA PRO A 239 15.51 -13.63 4.69
C PRO A 239 14.40 -14.69 4.53
N GLU A 240 13.59 -14.62 3.46
CA GLU A 240 12.62 -15.67 3.15
C GLU A 240 13.28 -17.02 2.90
N GLY A 241 14.40 -17.03 2.17
CA GLY A 241 15.13 -18.28 1.92
C GLY A 241 15.76 -18.84 3.20
N LEU A 242 16.32 -18.01 4.06
CA LEU A 242 16.79 -18.44 5.38
C LEU A 242 15.67 -19.05 6.22
N TRP A 243 14.48 -18.43 6.21
CA TRP A 243 13.28 -18.97 6.88
C TRP A 243 12.88 -20.34 6.31
N ARG A 244 12.94 -20.51 4.97
CA ARG A 244 12.71 -21.83 4.33
C ARG A 244 13.78 -22.85 4.68
N ALA A 245 15.04 -22.42 4.78
CA ALA A 245 16.13 -23.28 5.22
C ALA A 245 15.91 -23.85 6.62
N THR A 246 15.39 -23.03 7.57
CA THR A 246 15.11 -23.52 8.93
C THR A 246 14.03 -24.61 8.93
N ALA A 247 12.93 -24.42 8.20
CA ALA A 247 11.89 -25.44 8.06
C ALA A 247 12.43 -26.75 7.44
N LEU A 248 13.34 -26.62 6.47
CA LEU A 248 13.97 -27.77 5.84
C LEU A 248 14.92 -28.49 6.79
N LEU A 249 15.74 -27.76 7.54
CA LEU A 249 16.66 -28.29 8.55
C LEU A 249 15.91 -29.02 9.67
N GLU A 250 14.80 -28.45 10.16
CA GLU A 250 13.96 -29.12 11.19
C GLU A 250 13.38 -30.44 10.66
N ARG A 251 12.89 -30.47 9.39
CA ARG A 251 12.41 -31.72 8.76
C ARG A 251 13.49 -32.78 8.62
N LEU A 252 14.75 -32.36 8.45
CA LEU A 252 15.92 -33.24 8.39
C LEU A 252 16.46 -33.65 9.77
N GLY A 253 15.86 -33.13 10.85
CA GLY A 253 16.33 -33.35 12.24
C GLY A 253 17.62 -32.61 12.59
N ARG A 254 18.09 -31.67 11.75
CA ARG A 254 19.32 -30.87 11.93
C ARG A 254 19.02 -29.63 12.80
N LYS A 255 18.57 -29.88 14.03
CA LYS A 255 18.04 -28.86 14.94
C LYS A 255 19.07 -27.80 15.33
N GLU A 256 20.32 -28.18 15.58
CA GLU A 256 21.41 -27.26 15.94
C GLU A 256 21.71 -26.26 14.81
N GLU A 257 21.68 -26.74 13.57
CA GLU A 257 21.88 -25.88 12.40
C GLU A 257 20.66 -24.94 12.20
N ALA A 258 19.45 -25.45 12.38
CA ALA A 258 18.23 -24.64 12.35
C ALA A 258 18.29 -23.50 13.39
N LEU A 259 18.73 -23.82 14.63
CA LEU A 259 18.91 -22.83 15.68
C LEU A 259 19.87 -21.70 15.28
N GLY A 260 21.02 -22.05 14.68
CA GLY A 260 21.99 -21.05 14.20
C GLY A 260 21.40 -20.13 13.11
N VAL A 261 20.57 -20.68 12.20
CA VAL A 261 19.89 -19.86 11.17
C VAL A 261 18.80 -18.99 11.78
N TYR A 262 18.02 -19.47 12.72
CA TYR A 262 17.02 -18.67 13.44
C TYR A 262 17.65 -17.51 14.19
N LEU A 263 18.75 -17.70 14.90
CA LEU A 263 19.47 -16.63 15.59
C LEU A 263 19.98 -15.57 14.60
N ARG A 264 20.51 -16.00 13.46
CA ARG A 264 20.93 -15.07 12.41
C ARG A 264 19.77 -14.26 11.83
N LEU A 265 18.60 -14.87 11.60
CA LEU A 265 17.39 -14.17 11.16
C LEU A 265 16.87 -13.18 12.20
N ALA A 266 16.89 -13.56 13.46
CA ALA A 266 16.46 -12.71 14.58
C ALA A 266 17.35 -11.47 14.79
N GLN A 267 18.57 -11.46 14.22
CA GLN A 267 19.47 -10.30 14.24
C GLN A 267 19.17 -9.27 13.15
N GLY A 268 18.45 -9.65 12.10
CA GLY A 268 18.18 -8.81 10.95
C GLY A 268 16.87 -8.02 11.09
N GLU A 269 16.77 -6.96 10.29
CA GLU A 269 15.52 -6.21 10.09
C GLU A 269 14.69 -6.89 8.98
N SER A 270 13.91 -7.89 9.32
CA SER A 270 13.07 -8.60 8.36
C SER A 270 11.72 -8.95 8.97
N PRO A 271 10.66 -9.18 8.17
CA PRO A 271 9.36 -9.64 8.68
C PRO A 271 9.43 -10.97 9.44
N TYR A 272 10.53 -11.70 9.31
CA TYR A 272 10.75 -13.00 9.96
C TYR A 272 11.53 -12.89 11.27
N ALA A 273 12.04 -11.71 11.64
CA ALA A 273 12.97 -11.57 12.76
C ALA A 273 12.33 -11.95 14.10
N ASP A 274 11.12 -11.49 14.38
CA ASP A 274 10.41 -11.76 15.63
C ASP A 274 10.03 -13.25 15.74
N ASP A 275 9.48 -13.82 14.67
CA ASP A 275 9.14 -15.25 14.64
C ASP A 275 10.39 -16.13 14.77
N ALA A 276 11.50 -15.72 14.15
CA ALA A 276 12.79 -16.40 14.26
C ALA A 276 13.33 -16.36 15.71
N ALA A 277 13.21 -15.21 16.40
CA ALA A 277 13.60 -15.08 17.80
C ALA A 277 12.79 -16.02 18.69
N LEU A 278 11.47 -16.10 18.48
CA LEU A 278 10.61 -17.01 19.24
C LEU A 278 10.96 -18.49 18.96
N ARG A 279 11.15 -18.86 17.70
CA ARG A 279 11.56 -20.22 17.31
C ARG A 279 12.91 -20.58 17.87
N ALA A 280 13.90 -19.68 17.80
CA ALA A 280 15.22 -19.87 18.41
C ALA A 280 15.12 -20.10 19.92
N TYR A 281 14.30 -19.31 20.63
CA TYR A 281 14.08 -19.46 22.07
C TYR A 281 13.54 -20.83 22.44
N LEU A 282 12.52 -21.30 21.72
CA LEU A 282 11.89 -22.60 21.95
C LEU A 282 12.86 -23.75 21.64
N LEU A 283 13.50 -23.71 20.46
CA LEU A 283 14.41 -24.75 20.00
C LEU A 283 15.67 -24.83 20.86
N ALA A 284 16.22 -23.70 21.29
CA ALA A 284 17.33 -23.66 22.24
C ALA A 284 16.95 -24.30 23.60
N GLY A 285 15.69 -24.14 24.05
CA GLY A 285 15.17 -24.82 25.21
C GLY A 285 15.11 -26.35 25.05
N GLU A 286 14.65 -26.82 23.89
CA GLU A 286 14.62 -28.26 23.56
C GLU A 286 16.03 -28.88 23.51
N LEU A 287 17.00 -28.13 22.99
CA LEU A 287 18.40 -28.57 22.87
C LEU A 287 19.22 -28.39 24.16
N GLY A 288 18.64 -27.80 25.21
CA GLY A 288 19.35 -27.47 26.44
C GLY A 288 20.43 -26.39 26.30
N ASN A 289 20.39 -25.60 25.19
CA ASN A 289 21.35 -24.54 24.91
C ASN A 289 20.93 -23.24 25.60
N GLY A 290 21.41 -23.03 26.85
CA GLY A 290 21.05 -21.89 27.69
C GLY A 290 21.53 -20.54 27.11
N GLU A 291 22.71 -20.50 26.48
CA GLU A 291 23.27 -19.27 25.89
C GLU A 291 22.43 -18.80 24.70
N ALA A 292 22.19 -19.67 23.73
CA ALA A 292 21.33 -19.38 22.58
C ALA A 292 19.91 -18.98 23.00
N ARG A 293 19.37 -19.63 24.05
CA ARG A 293 18.05 -19.29 24.59
C ARG A 293 18.02 -17.88 25.18
N GLN A 294 19.07 -17.49 25.89
CA GLN A 294 19.18 -16.14 26.48
C GLN A 294 19.36 -15.08 25.38
N GLU A 295 20.15 -15.36 24.35
CA GLU A 295 20.31 -14.49 23.18
C GLU A 295 18.95 -14.26 22.48
N ALA A 296 18.23 -15.33 22.18
CA ALA A 296 16.90 -15.24 21.56
C ALA A 296 15.90 -14.49 22.45
N TYR A 297 15.90 -14.75 23.77
CA TYR A 297 15.04 -14.05 24.72
C TYR A 297 15.29 -12.53 24.74
N ALA A 298 16.55 -12.11 24.63
CA ALA A 298 16.89 -10.68 24.63
C ALA A 298 16.24 -9.93 23.45
N ARG A 299 15.99 -10.60 22.33
CA ARG A 299 15.43 -10.03 21.10
C ARG A 299 13.90 -10.05 21.04
N LEU A 300 13.24 -10.85 21.89
CA LEU A 300 11.78 -10.90 21.92
C LEU A 300 11.21 -9.62 22.53
N GLU A 301 10.36 -8.92 21.78
CA GLU A 301 9.69 -7.69 22.19
C GLU A 301 8.18 -7.79 22.04
N GLY A 302 7.44 -6.79 22.53
CA GLY A 302 6.00 -6.68 22.36
C GLY A 302 5.22 -7.91 22.82
N GLY A 303 4.23 -8.32 22.02
CA GLY A 303 3.36 -9.45 22.30
C GLY A 303 4.08 -10.79 22.41
N LEU A 304 5.12 -11.02 21.57
CA LEU A 304 5.91 -12.25 21.61
C LEU A 304 6.76 -12.34 22.87
N GLY A 305 7.29 -11.21 23.35
CA GLY A 305 7.97 -11.14 24.65
C GLY A 305 7.07 -11.54 25.81
N LEU A 306 5.80 -11.13 25.79
CA LEU A 306 4.79 -11.52 26.80
C LEU A 306 4.55 -13.04 26.83
N LEU A 307 4.54 -13.71 25.67
CA LEU A 307 4.36 -15.17 25.58
C LEU A 307 5.43 -15.96 26.33
N VAL A 308 6.64 -15.39 26.44
CA VAL A 308 7.77 -16.01 27.14
C VAL A 308 8.01 -15.41 28.54
N GLY A 309 7.04 -14.62 29.04
CA GLY A 309 7.10 -14.01 30.37
C GLY A 309 7.94 -12.75 30.50
N LYS A 310 8.33 -12.13 29.36
CA LYS A 310 9.02 -10.83 29.35
C LYS A 310 8.04 -9.72 29.71
N ARG A 311 8.38 -8.86 30.66
CA ARG A 311 7.53 -7.70 30.97
C ARG A 311 7.58 -6.72 29.80
N PRO A 312 6.43 -6.13 29.40
CA PRO A 312 6.44 -5.11 28.36
C PRO A 312 7.32 -3.93 28.78
N SER A 313 8.07 -3.37 27.86
CA SER A 313 8.69 -2.07 28.06
C SER A 313 7.58 -1.06 28.40
N PRO A 314 7.81 -0.09 29.29
CA PRO A 314 6.82 0.95 29.54
C PRO A 314 6.40 1.57 28.19
N PRO A 315 5.10 1.90 28.02
CA PRO A 315 4.67 2.51 26.78
C PRO A 315 5.52 3.76 26.51
N PRO A 316 5.81 4.07 25.23
CA PRO A 316 6.47 5.31 24.88
C PRO A 316 5.74 6.45 25.59
N GLN A 317 6.51 7.40 26.12
CA GLN A 317 5.99 8.56 26.89
C GLN A 317 4.74 9.12 26.26
N ALA A 318 3.76 9.44 27.11
CA ALA A 318 2.40 9.86 26.74
C ALA A 318 2.40 10.66 25.42
N LEU A 319 1.64 10.14 24.46
CA LEU A 319 1.40 10.81 23.20
C LEU A 319 0.99 12.26 23.49
N GLU A 320 1.65 13.22 22.87
CA GLU A 320 1.29 14.63 23.00
C GLU A 320 -0.20 14.81 22.69
N ALA A 321 -0.88 15.63 23.48
CA ALA A 321 -2.30 15.92 23.29
C ALA A 321 -2.55 16.40 21.84
N PRO A 322 -3.69 16.04 21.23
CA PRO A 322 -4.04 16.52 19.90
C PRO A 322 -4.00 18.04 19.84
N PRO A 323 -3.67 18.64 18.67
CA PRO A 323 -3.66 20.07 18.52
C PRO A 323 -5.03 20.63 18.93
N ALA A 324 -5.03 21.48 19.96
CA ALA A 324 -6.21 21.99 20.67
C ALA A 324 -7.38 22.54 19.81
N PRO A 325 -7.21 22.97 18.54
CA PRO A 325 -8.32 23.47 17.73
C PRO A 325 -9.22 22.40 17.10
N LEU A 326 -8.73 21.16 16.91
CA LEU A 326 -9.49 20.13 16.18
C LEU A 326 -10.58 19.49 17.04
N THR A 327 -10.30 19.21 18.31
CA THR A 327 -11.22 18.51 19.22
C THR A 327 -12.57 19.23 19.39
N PRO A 328 -12.64 20.55 19.64
CA PRO A 328 -13.92 21.25 19.77
C PRO A 328 -14.76 21.21 18.49
N LEU A 329 -14.14 21.30 17.32
CA LEU A 329 -14.83 21.22 16.02
C LEU A 329 -15.42 19.81 15.81
N VAL A 330 -14.62 18.77 16.02
CA VAL A 330 -15.05 17.39 15.88
C VAL A 330 -16.19 17.06 16.84
N GLU A 331 -16.08 17.44 18.11
CA GLU A 331 -17.12 17.26 19.11
C GLU A 331 -18.42 17.99 18.73
N ALA A 332 -18.33 19.21 18.19
CA ALA A 332 -19.50 19.97 17.75
C ALA A 332 -20.19 19.26 16.57
N LEU A 333 -19.45 18.73 15.61
CA LEU A 333 -19.98 17.97 14.48
C LEU A 333 -20.64 16.66 14.91
N VAL A 334 -20.03 15.94 15.84
CA VAL A 334 -20.59 14.70 16.40
C VAL A 334 -21.89 15.01 17.16
N ARG A 335 -21.91 16.05 18.01
CA ARG A 335 -23.12 16.49 18.72
C ARG A 335 -24.24 16.91 17.78
N ALA A 336 -23.91 17.51 16.62
CA ALA A 336 -24.85 17.86 15.58
C ALA A 336 -25.31 16.66 14.71
N GLY A 337 -24.87 15.43 15.01
CA GLY A 337 -25.20 14.23 14.24
C GLY A 337 -24.47 14.12 12.90
N LYS A 338 -23.42 14.91 12.68
CA LYS A 338 -22.61 14.95 11.44
C LYS A 338 -21.31 14.13 11.58
N ALA A 339 -21.42 12.90 12.07
CA ALA A 339 -20.27 12.04 12.32
C ALA A 339 -19.38 11.80 11.08
N ALA A 340 -19.98 11.74 9.88
CA ALA A 340 -19.23 11.62 8.63
C ALA A 340 -18.31 12.84 8.38
N TRP A 341 -18.78 14.03 8.65
CA TRP A 341 -18.00 15.27 8.53
C TRP A 341 -16.90 15.35 9.60
N ALA A 342 -17.24 14.96 10.85
CA ALA A 342 -16.27 14.84 11.92
C ALA A 342 -15.10 13.91 11.54
N ARG A 343 -15.41 12.73 10.98
CA ARG A 343 -14.37 11.80 10.45
C ARG A 343 -13.59 12.43 9.31
N GLY A 344 -14.22 13.19 8.42
CA GLY A 344 -13.57 13.93 7.35
C GLY A 344 -12.52 14.91 7.86
N GLU A 345 -12.83 15.67 8.91
CA GLU A 345 -11.87 16.60 9.53
C GLU A 345 -10.68 15.87 10.18
N VAL A 346 -10.94 14.79 10.92
CA VAL A 346 -9.86 13.96 11.48
C VAL A 346 -8.94 13.43 10.38
N ARG A 347 -9.50 12.93 9.30
CA ARG A 347 -8.73 12.41 8.16
C ARG A 347 -7.97 13.51 7.44
N TYR A 348 -8.55 14.68 7.29
CA TYR A 348 -7.86 15.82 6.72
C TYR A 348 -6.66 16.22 7.56
N ALA A 349 -6.80 16.25 8.89
CA ALA A 349 -5.70 16.52 9.80
C ALA A 349 -4.58 15.47 9.71
N LEU A 350 -4.94 14.18 9.64
CA LEU A 350 -4.01 13.07 9.45
C LEU A 350 -3.26 13.17 8.10
N TRP A 351 -3.98 13.53 7.04
CA TRP A 351 -3.38 13.72 5.73
C TRP A 351 -2.34 14.83 5.72
N ARG A 352 -2.64 15.95 6.37
CA ARG A 352 -1.74 17.11 6.44
C ARG A 352 -0.59 16.94 7.43
N ARG A 353 -0.78 16.15 8.48
CA ARG A 353 0.17 15.94 9.58
C ARG A 353 0.18 14.48 10.04
N PRO A 354 0.77 13.55 9.28
CA PRO A 354 0.75 12.13 9.63
C PRO A 354 1.40 11.80 10.98
N LYS A 355 2.28 12.66 11.48
CA LYS A 355 2.94 12.49 12.79
C LYS A 355 2.01 12.71 13.99
N ASP A 356 0.88 13.39 13.78
CA ASP A 356 -0.10 13.69 14.82
C ASP A 356 -1.15 12.58 15.00
N TRP A 357 -1.08 11.54 14.16
CA TRP A 357 -2.00 10.39 14.16
C TRP A 357 -2.24 9.76 15.53
N PRO A 358 -1.22 9.52 16.40
CA PRO A 358 -1.45 8.91 17.71
C PRO A 358 -2.37 9.74 18.62
N ALA A 359 -2.42 11.05 18.41
CA ALA A 359 -3.25 11.97 19.18
C ALA A 359 -4.73 12.03 18.73
N LEU A 360 -5.04 11.44 17.55
CA LEU A 360 -6.37 11.47 16.91
C LEU A 360 -7.13 10.13 17.00
N VAL A 361 -6.50 9.08 17.53
CA VAL A 361 -7.05 7.72 17.64
C VAL A 361 -8.28 7.57 18.58
N PRO A 362 -8.52 8.39 19.60
CA PRO A 362 -9.68 8.25 20.49
C PRO A 362 -11.03 8.62 19.88
N LEU A 363 -11.11 8.95 18.59
CA LEU A 363 -12.33 9.32 17.86
C LEU A 363 -12.78 8.21 16.92
#